data_a9d5138e79640b9e0aa0af99223b9ca1
#
_entry.id   a9d5138e79640b9e0aa0af99223b9ca1
#
_cell.length_a   1.000
_cell.length_b   1.000
_cell.length_c   1.000
_cell.angle_alpha   90.00
_cell.angle_beta   90.00
_cell.angle_gamma   90.00
#
_symmetry.space_group_name_H-M   'P 1'
#
loop_
_entity.id
_entity.type
_entity.pdbx_description
1 polymer ?
#
loop_
_entity_poly.entity_id
_entity_poly.type
_entity_poly.pdbx_seq_one_letter_code
_entity_poly.pdbx_strand_id
1 'polypeptide(L)'
;MRYDRSLYELATLVRAEAIADIYKLKQKIYVAESDGRLLAYAVIAVRNKLKTEAVPLVIEWGGAPEAALQAVSQVIAAKGISELQFQVPWHETGMIRALGSSTYLEEPNPGTVKIVNPVRLWQQIHPYLQQKSPEALSGVELHSAAPGGETVLTVNGTAVHLSDMELISLFFDTQPQLELPVAIREQLKELFPVPLPYASGLNFV
;
A
#
# COMPACT_ATOMS: atom_id res chain seq x y z
N MET A 1 3.43 -3.73 -4.12
CA MET A 1 4.51 -2.93 -4.76
C MET A 1 5.36 -2.34 -3.65
N ARG A 2 6.61 -2.74 -3.57
CA ARG A 2 7.55 -2.26 -2.55
C ARG A 2 8.47 -1.22 -3.17
N TYR A 3 9.00 -0.35 -2.32
CA TYR A 3 9.93 0.67 -2.77
C TYR A 3 11.23 0.03 -3.25
N ASP A 4 11.68 0.46 -4.43
CA ASP A 4 13.03 0.16 -4.90
C ASP A 4 14.00 1.10 -4.17
N ARG A 5 14.77 0.54 -3.25
CA ARG A 5 15.71 1.28 -2.40
C ARG A 5 17.06 0.60 -2.38
N SER A 6 18.10 1.40 -2.42
CA SER A 6 19.45 0.93 -2.09
C SER A 6 19.57 0.58 -0.59
N LEU A 7 20.54 -0.25 -0.24
CA LEU A 7 20.84 -0.54 1.16
C LEU A 7 21.21 0.72 1.96
N TYR A 8 21.83 1.71 1.31
CA TYR A 8 22.16 2.99 1.94
C TYR A 8 20.90 3.80 2.29
N GLU A 9 19.94 3.88 1.38
CA GLU A 9 18.66 4.56 1.62
C GLU A 9 17.86 3.86 2.73
N LEU A 10 17.77 2.53 2.69
CA LEU A 10 17.11 1.77 3.75
C LEU A 10 17.78 2.04 5.11
N ALA A 11 19.11 1.98 5.18
CA ALA A 11 19.85 2.23 6.41
C ALA A 11 19.65 3.65 6.93
N THR A 12 19.55 4.64 6.04
CA THR A 12 19.29 6.05 6.40
C THR A 12 17.91 6.21 7.01
N LEU A 13 16.88 5.67 6.35
CA LEU A 13 15.50 5.73 6.84
C LEU A 13 15.32 4.99 8.18
N VAL A 14 15.96 3.84 8.32
CA VAL A 14 15.94 3.11 9.59
C VAL A 14 16.61 3.91 10.71
N ARG A 15 17.70 4.60 10.44
CA ARG A 15 18.39 5.42 11.45
C ARG A 15 17.62 6.70 11.80
N ALA A 16 16.85 7.22 10.87
CA ALA A 16 16.04 8.43 11.11
C ALA A 16 14.95 8.20 12.17
N GLU A 17 14.45 6.96 12.31
CA GLU A 17 13.43 6.57 13.30
C GLU A 17 12.18 7.47 13.31
N ALA A 18 11.83 8.14 12.18
CA ALA A 18 10.87 9.23 12.13
C ALA A 18 9.50 8.86 12.76
N ILE A 19 8.91 7.74 12.36
CA ILE A 19 7.64 7.28 12.96
C ILE A 19 7.83 6.89 14.43
N ALA A 20 8.89 6.18 14.75
CA ALA A 20 9.12 5.71 16.11
C ALA A 20 9.27 6.89 17.08
N ASP A 21 9.97 7.96 16.68
CA ASP A 21 10.16 9.16 17.50
C ASP A 21 8.86 9.91 17.78
N ILE A 22 7.93 9.98 16.82
CA ILE A 22 6.60 10.58 17.01
C ILE A 22 5.88 9.91 18.17
N TYR A 23 5.93 8.58 18.25
CA TYR A 23 5.27 7.78 19.28
C TYR A 23 6.15 7.53 20.51
N LYS A 24 7.37 8.09 20.58
CA LYS A 24 8.35 7.86 21.65
C LYS A 24 8.68 6.38 21.82
N LEU A 25 8.70 5.65 20.73
CA LEU A 25 9.09 4.25 20.61
C LEU A 25 10.56 4.15 20.16
N LYS A 26 11.11 2.95 20.13
CA LYS A 26 12.44 2.67 19.60
C LYS A 26 12.34 1.67 18.45
N GLN A 27 12.83 2.07 17.30
CA GLN A 27 12.82 1.27 16.09
C GLN A 27 13.95 0.23 16.08
N LYS A 28 13.65 -0.98 15.63
CA LYS A 28 14.61 -2.07 15.42
C LYS A 28 14.25 -2.87 14.19
N ILE A 29 15.28 -3.38 13.50
CA ILE A 29 15.09 -4.36 12.43
C ILE A 29 15.25 -5.75 13.04
N TYR A 30 14.34 -6.62 12.67
CA TYR A 30 14.38 -8.05 12.94
C TYR A 30 14.43 -8.78 11.62
N VAL A 31 15.21 -9.83 11.53
CA VAL A 31 15.38 -10.63 10.31
C VAL A 31 15.02 -12.07 10.59
N ALA A 32 14.38 -12.70 9.62
CA ALA A 32 14.19 -14.14 9.57
C ALA A 32 15.18 -14.71 8.57
N GLU A 33 15.98 -15.67 9.02
CA GLU A 33 17.02 -16.31 8.23
C GLU A 33 16.93 -17.83 8.35
N SER A 34 17.21 -18.54 7.28
CA SER A 34 17.39 -20.01 7.27
C SER A 34 18.55 -20.35 6.34
N ASP A 35 19.43 -21.22 6.82
CA ASP A 35 20.60 -21.71 6.08
C ASP A 35 21.45 -20.60 5.46
N GLY A 36 21.66 -19.51 6.21
CA GLY A 36 22.43 -18.36 5.78
C GLY A 36 21.73 -17.48 4.73
N ARG A 37 20.43 -17.70 4.48
CA ARG A 37 19.63 -16.90 3.56
C ARG A 37 18.62 -16.04 4.30
N LEU A 38 18.60 -14.75 3.98
CA LEU A 38 17.56 -13.84 4.47
C LEU A 38 16.23 -14.21 3.81
N LEU A 39 15.24 -14.59 4.61
CA LEU A 39 13.88 -14.92 4.15
C LEU A 39 12.96 -13.71 4.24
N ALA A 40 13.07 -12.95 5.32
CA ALA A 40 12.23 -11.79 5.56
C ALA A 40 12.89 -10.82 6.55
N TYR A 41 12.38 -9.59 6.60
CA TYR A 41 12.67 -8.64 7.66
C TYR A 41 11.40 -7.95 8.14
N ALA A 42 11.44 -7.44 9.37
CA ALA A 42 10.43 -6.55 9.92
C ALA A 42 11.11 -5.41 10.68
N VAL A 43 10.68 -4.19 10.42
CA VAL A 43 11.06 -3.00 11.18
C VAL A 43 9.95 -2.75 12.18
N ILE A 44 10.25 -2.87 13.46
CA ILE A 44 9.26 -2.80 14.53
C ILE A 44 9.66 -1.69 15.49
N ALA A 45 8.73 -0.77 15.76
CA ALA A 45 8.86 0.20 16.82
C ALA A 45 8.29 -0.39 18.12
N VAL A 46 9.12 -0.51 19.13
CA VAL A 46 8.80 -1.10 20.42
C VAL A 46 8.98 -0.10 21.55
N ARG A 47 8.29 -0.30 22.66
CA ARG A 47 8.49 0.51 23.86
C ARG A 47 9.95 0.45 24.30
N ASN A 48 10.49 1.59 24.67
CA ASN A 48 11.79 1.70 25.29
C ASN A 48 11.64 1.97 26.81
N LYS A 49 12.71 2.44 27.43
CA LYS A 49 12.70 2.80 28.86
C LYS A 49 11.87 4.06 29.15
N LEU A 50 11.52 4.84 28.15
CA LEU A 50 10.64 6.01 28.30
C LEU A 50 9.21 5.49 28.50
N LYS A 51 8.51 6.07 29.47
CA LYS A 51 7.10 5.77 29.70
C LYS A 51 6.30 6.31 28.50
N THR A 52 5.74 5.42 27.72
CA THR A 52 4.81 5.75 26.64
C THR A 52 3.66 4.75 26.66
N GLU A 53 2.46 5.24 26.41
CA GLU A 53 1.26 4.43 26.24
C GLU A 53 1.06 4.01 24.79
N ALA A 54 1.91 4.48 23.88
CA ALA A 54 1.83 4.13 22.47
C ALA A 54 1.92 2.61 22.27
N VAL A 55 1.06 2.10 21.42
CA VAL A 55 1.07 0.69 21.02
C VAL A 55 2.27 0.46 20.10
N PRO A 56 3.08 -0.57 20.35
CA PRO A 56 4.11 -1.01 19.40
C PRO A 56 3.53 -1.25 18.01
N LEU A 57 4.33 -0.98 16.97
CA LEU A 57 3.85 -1.13 15.60
C LEU A 57 4.92 -1.71 14.67
N VAL A 58 4.47 -2.48 13.68
CA VAL A 58 5.29 -2.87 12.53
C VAL A 58 5.27 -1.70 11.55
N ILE A 59 6.43 -1.07 11.37
CA ILE A 59 6.59 0.07 10.47
C ILE A 59 6.69 -0.39 9.02
N GLU A 60 7.48 -1.43 8.79
CA GLU A 60 7.68 -1.99 7.45
C GLU A 60 8.10 -3.46 7.56
N TRP A 61 7.84 -4.23 6.54
CA TRP A 61 8.28 -5.61 6.42
C TRP A 61 8.62 -5.95 4.97
N GLY A 62 9.37 -7.03 4.78
CA GLY A 62 9.75 -7.50 3.46
C GLY A 62 10.14 -8.98 3.46
N GLY A 63 10.11 -9.61 2.28
CA GLY A 63 10.40 -11.05 2.12
C GLY A 63 9.14 -11.92 2.17
N ALA A 64 9.28 -13.17 2.59
CA ALA A 64 8.18 -14.12 2.70
C ALA A 64 7.24 -13.72 3.86
N PRO A 65 5.92 -13.61 3.63
CA PRO A 65 4.96 -13.17 4.65
C PRO A 65 5.01 -14.02 5.92
N GLU A 66 5.05 -15.31 5.80
CA GLU A 66 5.08 -16.26 6.92
C GLU A 66 6.35 -16.09 7.77
N ALA A 67 7.50 -15.89 7.12
CA ALA A 67 8.76 -15.65 7.81
C ALA A 67 8.78 -14.28 8.51
N ALA A 68 8.19 -13.25 7.90
CA ALA A 68 8.03 -11.94 8.53
C ALA A 68 7.13 -12.04 9.76
N LEU A 69 6.00 -12.73 9.69
CA LEU A 69 5.10 -12.96 10.82
C LEU A 69 5.77 -13.78 11.94
N GLN A 70 6.57 -14.78 11.58
CA GLN A 70 7.33 -15.54 12.56
C GLN A 70 8.31 -14.64 13.32
N ALA A 71 9.04 -13.77 12.63
CA ALA A 71 9.92 -12.79 13.28
C ALA A 71 9.15 -11.84 14.20
N VAL A 72 7.99 -11.32 13.75
CA VAL A 72 7.11 -10.47 14.56
C VAL A 72 6.62 -11.22 15.80
N SER A 73 6.16 -12.46 15.65
CA SER A 73 5.68 -13.30 16.77
C SER A 73 6.76 -13.56 17.82
N GLN A 74 8.00 -13.80 17.38
CA GLN A 74 9.14 -13.95 18.29
C GLN A 74 9.41 -12.67 19.08
N VAL A 75 9.29 -11.49 18.43
CA VAL A 75 9.47 -10.20 19.12
C VAL A 75 8.36 -9.97 20.13
N ILE A 76 7.11 -10.29 19.79
CA ILE A 76 5.97 -10.22 20.70
C ILE A 76 6.24 -11.07 21.96
N ALA A 77 6.62 -12.33 21.78
CA ALA A 77 6.91 -13.24 22.88
C ALA A 77 8.09 -12.79 23.74
N ALA A 78 9.24 -12.42 23.10
CA ALA A 78 10.45 -12.03 23.79
C ALA A 78 10.33 -10.72 24.59
N LYS A 79 9.39 -9.85 24.21
CA LYS A 79 9.20 -8.54 24.85
C LYS A 79 7.92 -8.46 25.69
N GLY A 80 7.13 -9.51 25.74
CA GLY A 80 5.86 -9.52 26.47
C GLY A 80 4.87 -8.47 25.91
N ILE A 81 4.80 -8.30 24.60
CA ILE A 81 3.92 -7.34 23.93
C ILE A 81 2.52 -7.93 23.94
N SER A 82 1.56 -7.23 24.56
CA SER A 82 0.15 -7.66 24.60
C SER A 82 -0.66 -7.21 23.39
N GLU A 83 -0.23 -6.12 22.74
CA GLU A 83 -0.90 -5.52 21.59
C GLU A 83 0.16 -4.94 20.64
N LEU A 84 0.02 -5.21 19.36
CA LEU A 84 0.90 -4.72 18.29
C LEU A 84 0.05 -4.29 17.09
N GLN A 85 0.28 -3.09 16.60
CA GLN A 85 -0.32 -2.64 15.36
C GLN A 85 0.47 -3.14 14.15
N PHE A 86 -0.24 -3.69 13.18
CA PHE A 86 0.35 -4.16 11.93
C PHE A 86 -0.53 -3.71 10.76
N GLN A 87 -0.12 -2.64 10.10
CA GLN A 87 -0.85 -2.12 8.94
C GLN A 87 -0.45 -2.92 7.69
N VAL A 88 -1.46 -3.46 7.01
CA VAL A 88 -1.26 -4.27 5.81
C VAL A 88 -2.11 -3.67 4.68
N PRO A 89 -1.48 -3.19 3.61
CA PRO A 89 -2.22 -2.71 2.44
C PRO A 89 -3.08 -3.81 1.83
N TRP A 90 -4.26 -3.45 1.32
CA TRP A 90 -5.24 -4.41 0.77
C TRP A 90 -4.70 -5.32 -0.34
N HIS A 91 -3.70 -4.86 -1.09
CA HIS A 91 -3.08 -5.62 -2.18
C HIS A 91 -1.99 -6.62 -1.72
N GLU A 92 -1.59 -6.57 -0.46
CA GLU A 92 -0.63 -7.52 0.14
C GLU A 92 -1.35 -8.82 0.56
N THR A 93 -1.99 -9.46 -0.40
CA THR A 93 -2.84 -10.64 -0.18
C THR A 93 -2.12 -11.82 0.46
N GLY A 94 -0.80 -11.96 0.23
CA GLY A 94 0.03 -12.96 0.88
C GLY A 94 0.10 -12.75 2.40
N MET A 95 0.31 -11.51 2.83
CA MET A 95 0.35 -11.18 4.26
C MET A 95 -1.04 -11.30 4.90
N ILE A 96 -2.09 -10.82 4.22
CA ILE A 96 -3.47 -10.96 4.69
C ILE A 96 -3.81 -12.44 4.90
N ARG A 97 -3.43 -13.30 3.96
CA ARG A 97 -3.62 -14.76 4.08
C ARG A 97 -2.83 -15.35 5.24
N ALA A 98 -1.57 -14.93 5.42
CA ALA A 98 -0.71 -15.42 6.49
C ALA A 98 -1.20 -14.99 7.89
N LEU A 99 -1.83 -13.82 8.01
CA LEU A 99 -2.49 -13.35 9.24
C LEU A 99 -3.73 -14.18 9.58
N GLY A 100 -4.34 -14.83 8.60
CA GLY A 100 -5.49 -15.72 8.81
C GLY A 100 -6.75 -15.00 9.29
N SER A 101 -7.43 -15.58 10.27
CA SER A 101 -8.69 -15.05 10.83
C SER A 101 -8.49 -14.01 11.95
N SER A 102 -7.36 -13.34 11.98
CA SER A 102 -7.14 -12.25 12.94
C SER A 102 -8.19 -11.16 12.79
N THR A 103 -8.68 -10.62 13.90
CA THR A 103 -9.57 -9.46 13.87
C THR A 103 -8.79 -8.25 13.36
N TYR A 104 -9.30 -7.59 12.34
CA TYR A 104 -8.70 -6.37 11.79
C TYR A 104 -9.75 -5.29 11.61
N LEU A 105 -9.29 -4.05 11.56
CA LEU A 105 -10.09 -2.89 11.18
C LEU A 105 -9.68 -2.47 9.77
N GLU A 106 -10.67 -2.19 8.94
CA GLU A 106 -10.44 -1.54 7.66
C GLU A 106 -10.44 -0.04 7.86
N GLU A 107 -9.33 0.60 7.49
CA GLU A 107 -9.16 2.03 7.61
C GLU A 107 -8.81 2.62 6.23
N PRO A 108 -9.29 3.83 5.91
CA PRO A 108 -8.87 4.50 4.70
C PRO A 108 -7.38 4.82 4.75
N ASN A 109 -6.75 4.94 3.59
CA ASN A 109 -5.38 5.42 3.52
C ASN A 109 -5.30 6.83 4.14
N PRO A 110 -4.43 7.07 5.13
CA PRO A 110 -4.33 8.36 5.81
C PRO A 110 -3.77 9.49 4.92
N GLY A 111 -3.33 9.17 3.72
CA GLY A 111 -2.77 10.15 2.78
C GLY A 111 -3.82 10.91 1.98
N THR A 112 -3.43 12.08 1.48
CA THR A 112 -4.20 12.81 0.47
C THR A 112 -3.61 12.54 -0.91
N VAL A 113 -4.47 12.19 -1.86
CA VAL A 113 -4.09 11.93 -3.24
C VAL A 113 -4.53 13.08 -4.14
N LYS A 114 -3.64 13.55 -5.01
CA LYS A 114 -3.95 14.49 -6.07
C LYS A 114 -3.34 14.00 -7.38
N ILE A 115 -4.17 13.86 -8.40
CA ILE A 115 -3.70 13.56 -9.76
C ILE A 115 -3.35 14.88 -10.44
N VAL A 116 -2.07 15.10 -10.73
CA VAL A 116 -1.59 16.32 -11.38
C VAL A 116 -1.76 16.24 -12.89
N ASN A 117 -1.59 15.07 -13.46
CA ASN A 117 -1.73 14.83 -14.90
C ASN A 117 -2.33 13.43 -15.11
N PRO A 118 -3.64 13.34 -15.39
CA PRO A 118 -4.33 12.08 -15.57
C PRO A 118 -3.77 11.22 -16.70
N VAL A 119 -3.46 11.83 -17.84
CA VAL A 119 -2.94 11.12 -19.03
C VAL A 119 -1.56 10.53 -18.75
N ARG A 120 -0.68 11.28 -18.09
CA ARG A 120 0.64 10.78 -17.72
C ARG A 120 0.54 9.65 -16.70
N LEU A 121 -0.34 9.79 -15.71
CA LEU A 121 -0.59 8.71 -14.75
C LEU A 121 -1.10 7.45 -15.47
N TRP A 122 -2.07 7.59 -16.37
CA TRP A 122 -2.57 6.50 -17.20
C TRP A 122 -1.45 5.78 -17.94
N GLN A 123 -0.57 6.54 -18.62
CA GLN A 123 0.58 5.97 -19.32
C GLN A 123 1.53 5.22 -18.39
N GLN A 124 1.74 5.70 -17.16
CA GLN A 124 2.61 5.08 -16.17
C GLN A 124 2.02 3.78 -15.61
N ILE A 125 0.71 3.72 -15.37
CA ILE A 125 0.06 2.51 -14.85
C ILE A 125 -0.32 1.51 -15.94
N HIS A 126 -0.35 1.92 -17.21
CA HIS A 126 -0.75 1.09 -18.34
C HIS A 126 -0.01 -0.26 -18.41
N PRO A 127 1.33 -0.34 -18.23
CA PRO A 127 2.03 -1.63 -18.24
C PRO A 127 1.56 -2.57 -17.14
N TYR A 128 1.24 -2.03 -15.96
CA TYR A 128 0.68 -2.82 -14.86
C TYR A 128 -0.72 -3.34 -15.21
N LEU A 129 -1.59 -2.49 -15.75
CA LEU A 129 -2.94 -2.88 -16.17
C LEU A 129 -2.91 -3.93 -17.29
N GLN A 130 -1.98 -3.77 -18.25
CA GLN A 130 -1.76 -4.73 -19.32
C GLN A 130 -1.33 -6.11 -18.79
N GLN A 131 -0.54 -6.15 -17.73
CA GLN A 131 -0.15 -7.40 -17.09
C GLN A 131 -1.29 -8.00 -16.24
N LYS A 132 -2.09 -7.13 -15.61
CA LYS A 132 -3.18 -7.54 -14.71
C LYS A 132 -4.34 -8.16 -15.48
N SER A 133 -4.85 -7.48 -16.50
CA SER A 133 -5.98 -7.93 -17.32
C SER A 133 -5.95 -7.28 -18.71
N PRO A 134 -5.21 -7.86 -19.67
CA PRO A 134 -5.10 -7.31 -21.02
C PRO A 134 -6.45 -7.25 -21.74
N GLU A 135 -7.32 -8.22 -21.48
CA GLU A 135 -8.66 -8.29 -22.10
C GLU A 135 -9.55 -7.15 -21.62
N ALA A 136 -9.59 -6.89 -20.31
CA ALA A 136 -10.37 -5.79 -19.75
C ALA A 136 -9.80 -4.41 -20.14
N LEU A 137 -8.49 -4.32 -20.40
CA LEU A 137 -7.85 -3.08 -20.84
C LEU A 137 -8.15 -2.74 -22.31
N SER A 138 -8.51 -3.74 -23.10
CA SER A 138 -8.87 -3.54 -24.51
C SER A 138 -10.07 -2.59 -24.65
N GLY A 139 -9.92 -1.57 -25.49
CA GLY A 139 -10.96 -0.57 -25.71
C GLY A 139 -11.14 0.44 -24.57
N VAL A 140 -10.18 0.49 -23.61
CA VAL A 140 -10.17 1.50 -22.56
C VAL A 140 -9.10 2.54 -22.84
N GLU A 141 -9.51 3.81 -22.96
CA GLU A 141 -8.64 4.93 -23.25
C GLU A 141 -8.96 6.09 -22.31
N LEU A 142 -7.93 6.85 -21.92
CA LEU A 142 -8.10 8.01 -21.06
C LEU A 142 -7.57 9.26 -21.76
N HIS A 143 -8.41 10.27 -21.83
CA HIS A 143 -8.12 11.57 -22.44
C HIS A 143 -8.39 12.69 -21.44
N SER A 144 -7.64 13.78 -21.53
CA SER A 144 -7.91 15.02 -20.79
C SER A 144 -7.91 16.18 -21.78
N ALA A 145 -8.94 17.01 -21.72
CA ALA A 145 -9.13 18.11 -22.65
C ALA A 145 -8.11 19.25 -22.48
N ALA A 146 -7.60 19.47 -21.25
CA ALA A 146 -6.58 20.46 -20.92
C ALA A 146 -6.05 20.22 -19.49
N PRO A 147 -4.91 20.82 -19.08
CA PRO A 147 -4.48 20.82 -17.69
C PRO A 147 -5.57 21.44 -16.78
N GLY A 148 -6.11 20.64 -15.83
CA GLY A 148 -7.22 21.05 -14.98
C GLY A 148 -8.60 21.01 -15.65
N GLY A 149 -8.69 20.45 -16.87
CA GLY A 149 -9.95 20.18 -17.56
C GLY A 149 -10.53 18.82 -17.20
N GLU A 150 -11.75 18.60 -17.71
CA GLU A 150 -12.46 17.35 -17.51
C GLU A 150 -11.70 16.15 -18.09
N THR A 151 -11.68 15.06 -17.36
CA THR A 151 -11.06 13.80 -17.78
C THR A 151 -12.13 12.89 -18.37
N VAL A 152 -11.88 12.38 -19.56
CA VAL A 152 -12.80 11.47 -20.26
C VAL A 152 -12.17 10.08 -20.32
N LEU A 153 -12.83 9.11 -19.73
CA LEU A 153 -12.52 7.70 -19.86
C LEU A 153 -13.43 7.10 -20.95
N THR A 154 -12.86 6.61 -22.03
CA THR A 154 -13.61 5.91 -23.07
C THR A 154 -13.49 4.41 -22.84
N VAL A 155 -14.62 3.73 -22.79
CA VAL A 155 -14.71 2.27 -22.64
C VAL A 155 -15.54 1.70 -23.76
N ASN A 156 -14.94 0.95 -24.67
CA ASN A 156 -15.58 0.38 -25.86
C ASN A 156 -16.39 1.42 -26.67
N GLY A 157 -15.82 2.60 -26.84
CA GLY A 157 -16.44 3.72 -27.55
C GLY A 157 -17.47 4.53 -26.75
N THR A 158 -17.78 4.15 -25.52
CA THR A 158 -18.63 4.91 -24.61
C THR A 158 -17.78 5.86 -23.76
N ALA A 159 -18.05 7.16 -23.87
CA ALA A 159 -17.35 8.18 -23.09
C ALA A 159 -17.98 8.32 -21.69
N VAL A 160 -17.14 8.34 -20.68
CA VAL A 160 -17.48 8.60 -19.27
C VAL A 160 -16.68 9.82 -18.82
N HIS A 161 -17.39 10.87 -18.45
CA HIS A 161 -16.80 12.10 -17.95
C HIS A 161 -16.55 11.98 -16.45
N LEU A 162 -15.35 12.23 -16.02
CA LEU A 162 -14.92 12.06 -14.62
C LEU A 162 -14.34 13.37 -14.08
N SER A 163 -14.83 13.78 -12.93
CA SER A 163 -14.16 14.76 -12.10
C SER A 163 -12.85 14.19 -11.51
N ASP A 164 -11.97 15.05 -11.00
CA ASP A 164 -10.73 14.61 -10.34
C ASP A 164 -11.01 13.63 -9.17
N MET A 165 -12.07 13.87 -8.40
CA MET A 165 -12.45 13.01 -7.27
C MET A 165 -12.93 11.64 -7.73
N GLU A 166 -13.75 11.60 -8.77
CA GLU A 166 -14.24 10.34 -9.35
C GLU A 166 -13.10 9.54 -9.97
N LEU A 167 -12.16 10.20 -10.63
CA LEU A 167 -10.99 9.55 -11.19
C LEU A 167 -10.08 8.96 -10.11
N ILE A 168 -9.85 9.70 -9.02
CA ILE A 168 -9.11 9.22 -7.85
C ILE A 168 -9.81 8.01 -7.24
N SER A 169 -11.13 8.12 -7.04
CA SER A 169 -11.94 7.04 -6.49
C SER A 169 -11.90 5.80 -7.39
N LEU A 170 -12.07 5.95 -8.70
CA LEU A 170 -11.96 4.83 -9.64
C LEU A 170 -10.59 4.14 -9.56
N PHE A 171 -9.51 4.93 -9.54
CA PHE A 171 -8.16 4.36 -9.63
C PHE A 171 -7.69 3.70 -8.34
N PHE A 172 -8.11 4.19 -7.17
CA PHE A 172 -7.46 3.85 -5.92
C PHE A 172 -8.39 3.33 -4.82
N ASP A 173 -9.71 3.56 -4.90
CA ASP A 173 -10.61 3.05 -3.88
C ASP A 173 -11.01 1.60 -4.15
N THR A 174 -11.06 0.79 -3.11
CA THR A 174 -11.55 -0.59 -3.19
C THR A 174 -13.06 -0.66 -3.44
N GLN A 175 -13.78 0.42 -3.13
CA GLN A 175 -15.22 0.57 -3.34
C GLN A 175 -15.51 1.94 -3.97
N PRO A 176 -15.21 2.14 -5.27
CA PRO A 176 -15.36 3.43 -5.90
C PRO A 176 -16.83 3.88 -5.92
N GLN A 177 -17.05 5.13 -5.52
CA GLN A 177 -18.37 5.77 -5.48
C GLN A 177 -18.64 6.44 -6.83
N LEU A 178 -19.03 5.63 -7.83
CA LEU A 178 -19.23 6.05 -9.22
C LEU A 178 -20.52 5.48 -9.77
N GLU A 179 -21.31 6.34 -10.40
CA GLU A 179 -22.47 5.91 -11.18
C GLU A 179 -22.03 5.56 -12.60
N LEU A 180 -21.79 4.29 -12.86
CA LEU A 180 -21.39 3.77 -14.15
C LEU A 180 -22.41 2.75 -14.68
N PRO A 181 -22.61 2.68 -16.01
CA PRO A 181 -23.32 1.56 -16.61
C PRO A 181 -22.73 0.22 -16.16
N VAL A 182 -23.60 -0.76 -15.92
CA VAL A 182 -23.20 -2.07 -15.35
C VAL A 182 -22.07 -2.71 -16.15
N ALA A 183 -22.17 -2.74 -17.48
CA ALA A 183 -21.13 -3.35 -18.33
C ALA A 183 -19.76 -2.68 -18.18
N ILE A 184 -19.73 -1.34 -18.11
CA ILE A 184 -18.51 -0.57 -17.90
C ILE A 184 -17.93 -0.83 -16.51
N ARG A 185 -18.79 -0.85 -15.49
CA ARG A 185 -18.40 -1.13 -14.11
C ARG A 185 -17.73 -2.50 -13.98
N GLU A 186 -18.32 -3.53 -14.55
CA GLU A 186 -17.76 -4.89 -14.47
C GLU A 186 -16.42 -4.99 -15.20
N GLN A 187 -16.25 -4.36 -16.35
CA GLN A 187 -14.96 -4.31 -17.05
C GLN A 187 -13.89 -3.57 -16.24
N LEU A 188 -14.23 -2.41 -15.66
CA LEU A 188 -13.29 -1.60 -14.90
C LEU A 188 -12.89 -2.25 -13.56
N LYS A 189 -13.72 -3.08 -12.95
CA LYS A 189 -13.37 -3.85 -11.75
C LYS A 189 -12.18 -4.78 -11.96
N GLU A 190 -11.98 -5.30 -13.17
CA GLU A 190 -10.83 -6.13 -13.51
C GLU A 190 -9.52 -5.33 -13.53
N LEU A 191 -9.60 -4.03 -13.80
CA LEU A 191 -8.45 -3.13 -13.92
C LEU A 191 -8.14 -2.43 -12.58
N PHE A 192 -9.17 -1.98 -11.88
CA PHE A 192 -9.06 -1.15 -10.69
C PHE A 192 -9.51 -1.90 -9.42
N PRO A 193 -9.13 -1.43 -8.24
CA PRO A 193 -8.16 -0.37 -8.00
C PRO A 193 -6.73 -0.78 -8.35
N VAL A 194 -5.88 0.24 -8.56
CA VAL A 194 -4.42 0.06 -8.62
C VAL A 194 -3.82 0.29 -7.23
N PRO A 195 -2.76 -0.44 -6.86
CA PRO A 195 -2.10 -0.22 -5.59
C PRO A 195 -1.50 1.18 -5.48
N LEU A 196 -1.89 1.93 -4.47
CA LEU A 196 -1.16 3.14 -4.08
C LEU A 196 0.11 2.76 -3.34
N PRO A 197 1.21 3.50 -3.54
CA PRO A 197 2.36 3.41 -2.66
C PRO A 197 1.91 3.66 -1.22
N TYR A 198 2.34 2.78 -0.31
CA TYR A 198 2.05 2.95 1.11
C TYR A 198 2.79 4.18 1.65
N ALA A 199 2.04 5.22 2.02
CA ALA A 199 2.60 6.50 2.44
C ALA A 199 3.14 6.49 3.88
N SER A 200 2.75 5.52 4.70
CA SER A 200 3.30 5.26 6.02
C SER A 200 4.54 4.35 5.93
N GLY A 201 5.13 4.00 7.05
CA GLY A 201 6.31 3.16 7.08
C GLY A 201 7.58 3.99 7.11
N LEU A 202 8.68 3.42 6.64
CA LEU A 202 9.99 4.09 6.68
C LEU A 202 10.06 5.35 5.83
N ASN A 203 9.18 5.52 4.84
CA ASN A 203 9.14 6.72 4.00
C ASN A 203 8.40 7.91 4.62
N PHE A 204 7.85 7.75 5.80
CA PHE A 204 7.27 8.86 6.53
C PHE A 204 8.39 9.79 7.01
N VAL A 205 8.40 11.02 6.52
CA VAL A 205 9.38 12.08 6.82
C VAL A 205 8.65 13.38 7.15
#